data_1f73ee0f12e90afed9f22403f88058be
#
_entry.id   1f73ee0f12e90afed9f22403f88058be
#
_cell.length_a   1.000
_cell.length_b   1.000
_cell.length_c   1.000
_cell.angle_alpha   90.00
_cell.angle_beta   90.00
_cell.angle_gamma   90.00
#
_symmetry.space_group_name_H-M   'P 1'
#
loop_
_entity.id
_entity.type
_entity.pdbx_description
1 polymer ?
#
loop_
_entity_poly.entity_id
_entity_poly.type
_entity_poly.pdbx_seq_one_letter_code
_entity_poly.pdbx_strand_id
1 'polypeptide(L)'
;VCIPEITEGNDEISDLYDPNLIDFTKSADIVKNDISFDENGKIYILTGQNSGGKSVFIRAVGICYVMFQLGMPVPAKKAKMRISDGIYTHFIGKSQMRVGGRLENECKSISEMYRSMTGDSIIFMDESFSSTSAYDGTLIASEVLKRLRKKGCRCIYATHRHDIANKAEEINEMPGISKVDLMSVSSSENPYNVE
;
A
#
# COMPACT_ATOMS: atom_id res chain seq x y z
N VAL A 1 -4.63 19.68 6.67
CA VAL A 1 -3.28 19.58 6.10
C VAL A 1 -2.25 20.02 7.13
N CYS A 2 -1.06 19.47 7.08
CA CYS A 2 0.08 19.89 7.90
C CYS A 2 1.37 19.95 7.07
N ILE A 3 2.37 20.65 7.58
CA ILE A 3 3.74 20.57 7.06
C ILE A 3 4.38 19.33 7.72
N PRO A 4 4.84 18.36 6.92
CA PRO A 4 5.42 17.14 7.46
C PRO A 4 6.84 17.39 8.02
N GLU A 5 7.20 16.63 9.07
CA GLU A 5 8.55 16.57 9.61
C GLU A 5 9.34 15.47 8.90
N ILE A 6 10.60 15.73 8.57
CA ILE A 6 11.52 14.71 8.03
C ILE A 6 12.09 13.91 9.21
N THR A 7 12.14 12.59 9.05
CA THR A 7 12.72 11.67 10.04
C THR A 7 13.62 10.63 9.37
N GLU A 8 14.52 10.05 10.12
CA GLU A 8 15.30 8.86 9.78
C GLU A 8 14.72 7.59 10.42
N GLY A 9 13.82 7.76 11.41
CA GLY A 9 13.15 6.67 12.13
C GLY A 9 11.82 6.25 11.49
N ASN A 10 10.83 5.97 12.32
CA ASN A 10 9.51 5.52 11.86
C ASN A 10 8.76 6.62 11.09
N ASP A 11 8.02 6.21 10.05
CA ASP A 11 6.99 7.07 9.48
C ASP A 11 5.74 7.02 10.37
N GLU A 12 5.16 8.17 10.67
CA GLU A 12 3.94 8.31 11.45
C GLU A 12 3.05 9.38 10.80
N ILE A 13 1.88 8.96 10.34
CA ILE A 13 0.91 9.86 9.69
C ILE A 13 -0.42 9.67 10.40
N SER A 14 -0.99 10.75 10.94
CA SER A 14 -2.26 10.70 11.65
C SER A 14 -3.32 11.60 11.03
N ASP A 15 -4.59 11.15 11.13
CA ASP A 15 -5.75 11.80 10.51
C ASP A 15 -5.55 12.04 8.99
N LEU A 16 -4.94 11.06 8.30
CA LEU A 16 -4.75 11.06 6.85
C LEU A 16 -6.08 10.92 6.13
N TYR A 17 -6.27 11.64 5.03
CA TYR A 17 -7.45 11.53 4.17
C TYR A 17 -7.11 11.67 2.69
N ASP A 18 -7.97 11.15 1.81
CA ASP A 18 -7.84 11.37 0.37
C ASP A 18 -8.38 12.76 0.00
N PRO A 19 -7.52 13.70 -0.45
CA PRO A 19 -7.95 15.05 -0.79
C PRO A 19 -8.95 15.10 -1.95
N ASN A 20 -8.99 14.07 -2.81
CA ASN A 20 -9.95 14.01 -3.91
C ASN A 20 -11.41 13.84 -3.43
N LEU A 21 -11.64 13.50 -2.16
CA LEU A 21 -12.98 13.37 -1.61
C LEU A 21 -13.59 14.71 -1.22
N ILE A 22 -12.80 15.78 -1.12
CA ILE A 22 -13.25 17.11 -0.66
C ILE A 22 -14.37 17.65 -1.56
N ASP A 23 -14.29 17.44 -2.87
CA ASP A 23 -15.28 17.94 -3.84
C ASP A 23 -16.57 17.11 -3.89
N PHE A 24 -16.55 15.88 -3.35
CA PHE A 24 -17.67 14.93 -3.43
C PHE A 24 -18.39 14.72 -2.11
N THR A 25 -17.78 15.12 -1.00
CA THR A 25 -18.27 14.81 0.35
C THR A 25 -18.10 16.04 1.24
N LYS A 26 -19.05 16.27 2.15
CA LYS A 26 -18.85 17.30 3.17
C LYS A 26 -17.61 16.97 3.97
N SER A 27 -16.77 17.96 4.25
CA SER A 27 -15.47 17.73 4.93
C SER A 27 -15.61 17.06 6.31
N ALA A 28 -16.78 17.16 6.94
CA ALA A 28 -17.10 16.47 8.20
C ALA A 28 -17.29 14.95 8.04
N ASP A 29 -17.62 14.49 6.84
CA ASP A 29 -17.93 13.09 6.54
C ASP A 29 -16.73 12.35 5.94
N ILE A 30 -15.59 13.02 5.75
CA ILE A 30 -14.37 12.41 5.25
C ILE A 30 -13.73 11.58 6.37
N VAL A 31 -13.66 10.28 6.16
CA VAL A 31 -12.99 9.36 7.08
C VAL A 31 -11.49 9.60 7.05
N LYS A 32 -10.92 9.69 8.24
CA LYS A 32 -9.49 9.88 8.45
C LYS A 32 -8.91 8.61 9.04
N ASN A 33 -7.70 8.29 8.65
CA ASN A 33 -7.02 7.07 9.08
C ASN A 33 -5.59 7.39 9.52
N ASP A 34 -5.04 6.53 10.36
CA ASP A 34 -3.65 6.59 10.79
C ASP A 34 -2.84 5.50 10.08
N ILE A 35 -1.55 5.76 9.83
CA ILE A 35 -0.62 4.76 9.34
C ILE A 35 0.79 5.04 9.86
N SER A 36 1.53 3.97 10.13
CA SER A 36 2.94 4.05 10.49
C SER A 36 3.75 2.97 9.77
N PHE A 37 5.00 3.27 9.46
CA PHE A 37 5.97 2.29 8.97
C PHE A 37 7.21 2.32 9.85
N ASP A 38 7.67 1.15 10.25
CA ASP A 38 8.86 1.00 11.08
C ASP A 38 10.13 1.40 10.32
N GLU A 39 11.19 1.74 11.03
CA GLU A 39 12.49 2.13 10.44
C GLU A 39 13.06 1.07 9.49
N ASN A 40 12.82 -0.22 9.77
CA ASN A 40 13.25 -1.34 8.95
C ASN A 40 12.30 -1.65 7.79
N GLY A 41 11.33 -0.78 7.52
CA GLY A 41 10.26 -1.01 6.56
C GLY A 41 9.17 -1.93 7.11
N LYS A 42 7.98 -1.81 6.55
CA LYS A 42 6.80 -2.58 6.93
C LYS A 42 5.94 -2.85 5.71
N ILE A 43 5.38 -4.03 5.67
CA ILE A 43 4.47 -4.46 4.61
C ILE A 43 3.10 -4.68 5.23
N TYR A 44 2.09 -3.96 4.75
CA TYR A 44 0.71 -4.17 5.14
C TYR A 44 -0.04 -4.96 4.06
N ILE A 45 -0.68 -6.05 4.47
CA ILE A 45 -1.70 -6.72 3.65
C ILE A 45 -3.05 -6.14 4.08
N LEU A 46 -3.61 -5.29 3.23
CA LEU A 46 -4.88 -4.61 3.46
C LEU A 46 -6.02 -5.43 2.86
N THR A 47 -6.86 -6.01 3.71
CA THR A 47 -8.02 -6.80 3.31
C THR A 47 -9.34 -6.07 3.55
N GLY A 48 -10.42 -6.56 2.97
CA GLY A 48 -11.77 -6.03 3.15
C GLY A 48 -12.62 -6.18 1.90
N GLN A 49 -13.91 -5.90 2.04
CA GLN A 49 -14.87 -6.01 0.93
C GLN A 49 -14.53 -5.06 -0.23
N ASN A 50 -14.95 -5.43 -1.44
CA ASN A 50 -14.94 -4.51 -2.56
C ASN A 50 -15.83 -3.31 -2.22
N SER A 51 -15.41 -2.11 -2.58
CA SER A 51 -16.02 -0.82 -2.19
C SER A 51 -15.85 -0.42 -0.71
N GLY A 52 -15.08 -1.16 0.09
CA GLY A 52 -14.79 -0.83 1.49
C GLY A 52 -13.77 0.29 1.71
N GLY A 53 -13.30 0.96 0.65
CA GLY A 53 -12.35 2.09 0.80
C GLY A 53 -10.85 1.72 0.68
N LYS A 54 -10.48 0.45 0.44
CA LYS A 54 -9.07 0.04 0.28
C LYS A 54 -8.30 0.91 -0.70
N SER A 55 -8.82 1.07 -1.92
CA SER A 55 -8.17 1.88 -2.97
C SER A 55 -8.15 3.37 -2.63
N VAL A 56 -9.14 3.87 -1.88
CA VAL A 56 -9.17 5.25 -1.37
C VAL A 56 -8.05 5.45 -0.35
N PHE A 57 -7.90 4.51 0.59
CA PHE A 57 -6.85 4.56 1.60
C PHE A 57 -5.44 4.51 0.98
N ILE A 58 -5.19 3.55 0.08
CA ILE A 58 -3.89 3.45 -0.64
C ILE A 58 -3.58 4.75 -1.39
N ARG A 59 -4.58 5.34 -2.07
CA ARG A 59 -4.43 6.59 -2.79
C ARG A 59 -4.10 7.73 -1.85
N ALA A 60 -4.79 7.84 -0.71
CA ALA A 60 -4.51 8.84 0.31
C ALA A 60 -3.06 8.79 0.78
N VAL A 61 -2.56 7.58 1.12
CA VAL A 61 -1.16 7.38 1.51
C VAL A 61 -0.22 7.73 0.37
N GLY A 62 -0.48 7.27 -0.84
CA GLY A 62 0.35 7.55 -2.03
C GLY A 62 0.45 9.04 -2.33
N ILE A 63 -0.68 9.77 -2.32
CA ILE A 63 -0.71 11.23 -2.51
C ILE A 63 0.09 11.93 -1.40
N CYS A 64 -0.06 11.49 -0.15
CA CYS A 64 0.69 12.04 0.98
C CYS A 64 2.20 11.94 0.75
N TYR A 65 2.71 10.77 0.32
CA TYR A 65 4.13 10.59 0.00
C TYR A 65 4.59 11.43 -1.19
N VAL A 66 3.79 11.54 -2.24
CA VAL A 66 4.13 12.41 -3.41
C VAL A 66 4.22 13.87 -2.99
N MET A 67 3.24 14.37 -2.24
CA MET A 67 3.24 15.76 -1.75
C MET A 67 4.44 16.02 -0.82
N PHE A 68 4.74 15.08 0.09
CA PHE A 68 5.91 15.15 0.96
C PHE A 68 7.22 15.26 0.17
N GLN A 69 7.43 14.40 -0.84
CA GLN A 69 8.63 14.42 -1.69
C GLN A 69 8.78 15.72 -2.49
N LEU A 70 7.67 16.41 -2.78
CA LEU A 70 7.65 17.73 -3.42
C LEU A 70 7.83 18.90 -2.44
N GLY A 71 7.99 18.63 -1.13
CA GLY A 71 8.09 19.66 -0.10
C GLY A 71 6.77 20.39 0.16
N MET A 72 5.63 19.80 -0.20
CA MET A 72 4.30 20.37 -0.02
C MET A 72 3.69 19.99 1.33
N PRO A 73 2.75 20.78 1.86
CA PRO A 73 1.87 20.34 2.94
C PRO A 73 1.12 19.06 2.55
N VAL A 74 0.95 18.13 3.49
CA VAL A 74 0.30 16.83 3.25
C VAL A 74 -1.12 16.76 3.82
N PRO A 75 -2.02 15.92 3.26
CA PRO A 75 -3.41 15.79 3.69
C PRO A 75 -3.53 14.95 4.97
N ALA A 76 -2.94 15.42 6.04
CA ALA A 76 -2.93 14.79 7.36
C ALA A 76 -2.97 15.85 8.45
N LYS A 77 -3.29 15.48 9.68
CA LYS A 77 -3.21 16.36 10.85
C LYS A 77 -1.79 16.50 11.36
N LYS A 78 -1.05 15.38 11.39
CA LYS A 78 0.37 15.32 11.70
C LYS A 78 1.04 14.31 10.77
N ALA A 79 2.26 14.60 10.37
CA ALA A 79 3.06 13.68 9.58
C ALA A 79 4.53 13.82 9.93
N LYS A 80 5.17 12.68 10.18
CA LYS A 80 6.61 12.53 10.34
C LYS A 80 7.03 11.42 9.39
N MET A 81 7.86 11.75 8.40
CA MET A 81 8.03 10.88 7.24
C MET A 81 9.50 10.80 6.80
N ARG A 82 9.89 9.62 6.34
CA ARG A 82 11.20 9.40 5.72
C ARG A 82 11.14 9.74 4.23
N ILE A 83 12.22 10.30 3.73
CA ILE A 83 12.43 10.46 2.30
C ILE A 83 12.48 9.06 1.65
N SER A 84 11.80 8.93 0.51
CA SER A 84 11.82 7.70 -0.30
C SER A 84 12.64 7.94 -1.55
N ASP A 85 13.46 6.96 -1.94
CA ASP A 85 14.20 7.01 -3.21
C ASP A 85 13.32 6.66 -4.41
N GLY A 86 12.16 6.05 -4.17
CA GLY A 86 11.17 5.74 -5.20
C GLY A 86 9.79 5.48 -4.62
N ILE A 87 8.76 5.98 -5.32
CA ILE A 87 7.36 5.69 -5.05
C ILE A 87 6.84 4.86 -6.22
N TYR A 88 6.48 3.62 -5.95
CA TYR A 88 6.04 2.67 -6.97
C TYR A 88 4.57 2.31 -6.80
N THR A 89 3.86 2.17 -7.91
CA THR A 89 2.46 1.77 -7.93
C THR A 89 2.24 0.61 -8.89
N HIS A 90 1.47 -0.37 -8.45
CA HIS A 90 0.97 -1.45 -9.29
C HIS A 90 -0.54 -1.57 -9.10
N PHE A 91 -1.28 -0.79 -9.88
CA PHE A 91 -2.75 -0.80 -9.91
C PHE A 91 -3.23 -1.46 -11.18
N ILE A 92 -4.13 -2.43 -11.06
CA ILE A 92 -4.70 -3.10 -12.22
C ILE A 92 -5.72 -2.17 -12.89
N GLY A 93 -5.28 -1.50 -13.95
CA GLY A 93 -6.14 -0.65 -14.79
C GLY A 93 -7.05 -1.48 -15.71
N LYS A 94 -8.25 -0.96 -16.00
CA LYS A 94 -9.23 -1.59 -16.89
C LYS A 94 -8.80 -1.66 -18.38
N SER A 95 -7.68 -1.04 -18.76
CA SER A 95 -7.31 -0.87 -20.19
C SER A 95 -5.81 -0.96 -20.47
N GLN A 96 -5.20 -2.10 -20.26
CA GLN A 96 -3.91 -2.37 -20.92
C GLN A 96 -4.01 -3.67 -21.71
N MET A 97 -4.55 -3.58 -22.95
CA MET A 97 -4.31 -4.57 -23.98
C MET A 97 -2.85 -4.42 -24.43
N ARG A 98 -1.93 -5.05 -23.71
CA ARG A 98 -0.56 -5.29 -24.21
C ARG A 98 -0.52 -6.67 -24.85
N VAL A 99 0.35 -6.82 -25.85
CA VAL A 99 0.65 -8.12 -26.45
C VAL A 99 1.23 -9.03 -25.37
N GLY A 100 0.60 -10.18 -25.14
CA GLY A 100 0.93 -11.12 -24.07
C GLY A 100 -0.24 -11.34 -23.09
N GLY A 101 -0.17 -12.40 -22.28
CA GLY A 101 -1.17 -12.68 -21.26
C GLY A 101 -1.14 -11.61 -20.15
N ARG A 102 -2.31 -11.33 -19.55
CA ARG A 102 -2.44 -10.32 -18.48
C ARG A 102 -1.50 -10.61 -17.31
N LEU A 103 -1.44 -11.86 -16.86
CA LEU A 103 -0.55 -12.30 -15.77
C LEU A 103 0.93 -12.10 -16.12
N GLU A 104 1.34 -12.41 -17.35
CA GLU A 104 2.71 -12.21 -17.81
C GLU A 104 3.12 -10.73 -17.74
N ASN A 105 2.24 -9.84 -18.17
CA ASN A 105 2.47 -8.40 -18.10
C ASN A 105 2.54 -7.88 -16.67
N GLU A 106 1.70 -8.39 -15.76
CA GLU A 106 1.75 -8.07 -14.33
C GLU A 106 3.10 -8.52 -13.73
N CYS A 107 3.54 -9.74 -14.00
CA CYS A 107 4.82 -10.27 -13.52
C CYS A 107 6.02 -9.47 -14.07
N LYS A 108 6.01 -9.08 -15.36
CA LYS A 108 7.05 -8.23 -15.95
C LYS A 108 7.11 -6.87 -15.26
N SER A 109 5.97 -6.20 -15.10
CA SER A 109 5.89 -4.88 -14.46
C SER A 109 6.44 -4.93 -13.02
N ILE A 110 6.05 -5.94 -12.24
CA ILE A 110 6.53 -6.10 -10.87
C ILE A 110 8.02 -6.45 -10.84
N SER A 111 8.50 -7.25 -11.80
CA SER A 111 9.93 -7.58 -11.91
C SER A 111 10.78 -6.34 -12.22
N GLU A 112 10.33 -5.48 -13.13
CA GLU A 112 10.99 -4.22 -13.45
C GLU A 112 11.03 -3.28 -12.25
N MET A 113 9.89 -3.11 -11.59
CA MET A 113 9.77 -2.35 -10.35
C MET A 113 10.74 -2.88 -9.27
N TYR A 114 10.76 -4.20 -9.05
CA TYR A 114 11.63 -4.85 -8.06
C TYR A 114 13.12 -4.61 -8.32
N ARG A 115 13.54 -4.53 -9.58
CA ARG A 115 14.94 -4.25 -9.95
C ARG A 115 15.36 -2.82 -9.63
N SER A 116 14.44 -1.88 -9.75
CA SER A 116 14.72 -0.44 -9.55
C SER A 116 14.61 0.00 -8.09
N MET A 117 13.84 -0.71 -7.26
CA MET A 117 13.57 -0.34 -5.87
C MET A 117 14.67 -0.75 -4.90
N THR A 118 14.77 -0.02 -3.80
CA THR A 118 15.65 -0.30 -2.66
C THR A 118 14.85 -0.52 -1.36
N GLY A 119 15.53 -0.60 -0.21
CA GLY A 119 14.89 -0.61 1.11
C GLY A 119 14.18 0.70 1.47
N ASP A 120 14.63 1.82 0.91
CA ASP A 120 14.03 3.14 1.16
C ASP A 120 12.81 3.45 0.28
N SER A 121 12.49 2.56 -0.65
CA SER A 121 11.32 2.70 -1.53
C SER A 121 10.01 2.43 -0.80
N ILE A 122 8.92 3.03 -1.33
CA ILE A 122 7.56 2.69 -0.92
C ILE A 122 6.74 2.20 -2.11
N ILE A 123 5.91 1.17 -1.90
CA ILE A 123 5.17 0.47 -2.93
C ILE A 123 3.70 0.38 -2.57
N PHE A 124 2.85 0.67 -3.54
CA PHE A 124 1.40 0.54 -3.46
C PHE A 124 0.91 -0.46 -4.50
N MET A 125 0.32 -1.56 -4.03
CA MET A 125 -0.22 -2.62 -4.89
C MET A 125 -1.72 -2.78 -4.61
N ASP A 126 -2.56 -2.73 -5.65
CA ASP A 126 -4.00 -2.88 -5.52
C ASP A 126 -4.49 -3.98 -6.45
N GLU A 127 -5.07 -5.04 -5.85
CA GLU A 127 -5.63 -6.22 -6.53
C GLU A 127 -4.66 -6.93 -7.50
N SER A 128 -3.35 -6.87 -7.25
CA SER A 128 -2.34 -7.52 -8.08
C SER A 128 -2.57 -9.04 -8.15
N PHE A 129 -2.36 -9.61 -9.34
CA PHE A 129 -2.55 -11.03 -9.66
C PHE A 129 -4.00 -11.52 -9.56
N SER A 130 -4.99 -10.61 -9.63
CA SER A 130 -6.40 -10.99 -9.66
C SER A 130 -6.83 -11.60 -11.00
N SER A 131 -5.99 -11.52 -12.02
CA SER A 131 -6.24 -12.03 -13.37
C SER A 131 -6.06 -13.55 -13.53
N THR A 132 -5.58 -14.24 -12.51
CA THR A 132 -5.35 -15.69 -12.49
C THR A 132 -6.19 -16.40 -11.43
N SER A 133 -6.05 -17.74 -11.33
CA SER A 133 -6.75 -18.52 -10.32
C SER A 133 -6.45 -18.01 -8.89
N ALA A 134 -7.37 -18.26 -7.95
CA ALA A 134 -7.14 -17.85 -6.56
C ALA A 134 -5.87 -18.47 -5.99
N TYR A 135 -5.63 -19.75 -6.29
CA TYR A 135 -4.46 -20.48 -5.83
C TYR A 135 -3.15 -19.89 -6.39
N ASP A 136 -3.04 -19.77 -7.73
CA ASP A 136 -1.82 -19.25 -8.37
C ASP A 136 -1.55 -17.81 -7.98
N GLY A 137 -2.59 -16.98 -7.94
CA GLY A 137 -2.46 -15.58 -7.53
C GLY A 137 -1.95 -15.44 -6.09
N THR A 138 -2.42 -16.29 -5.17
CA THR A 138 -1.94 -16.32 -3.79
C THR A 138 -0.49 -16.77 -3.69
N LEU A 139 -0.08 -17.79 -4.46
CA LEU A 139 1.31 -18.22 -4.51
C LEU A 139 2.24 -17.13 -5.02
N ILE A 140 1.91 -16.52 -6.16
CA ILE A 140 2.72 -15.45 -6.77
C ILE A 140 2.80 -14.24 -5.82
N ALA A 141 1.69 -13.80 -5.26
CA ALA A 141 1.67 -12.69 -4.32
C ALA A 141 2.53 -12.98 -3.08
N SER A 142 2.44 -14.19 -2.51
CA SER A 142 3.27 -14.59 -1.38
C SER A 142 4.77 -14.51 -1.70
N GLU A 143 5.18 -14.98 -2.89
CA GLU A 143 6.58 -14.91 -3.32
C GLU A 143 7.04 -13.46 -3.55
N VAL A 144 6.17 -12.60 -4.08
CA VAL A 144 6.46 -11.16 -4.22
C VAL A 144 6.64 -10.54 -2.83
N LEU A 145 5.73 -10.78 -1.89
CA LEU A 145 5.82 -10.24 -0.52
C LEU A 145 7.08 -10.72 0.21
N LYS A 146 7.47 -12.00 0.07
CA LYS A 146 8.73 -12.54 0.61
C LYS A 146 9.96 -11.79 0.06
N ARG A 147 9.94 -11.46 -1.25
CA ARG A 147 11.02 -10.70 -1.89
C ARG A 147 11.06 -9.24 -1.43
N LEU A 148 9.90 -8.58 -1.33
CA LEU A 148 9.78 -7.22 -0.80
C LEU A 148 10.29 -7.15 0.65
N ARG A 149 9.93 -8.14 1.46
CA ARG A 149 10.39 -8.27 2.85
C ARG A 149 11.93 -8.35 2.94
N LYS A 150 12.57 -9.09 2.04
CA LYS A 150 14.05 -9.17 1.98
C LYS A 150 14.72 -7.84 1.64
N LYS A 151 14.05 -6.97 0.89
CA LYS A 151 14.56 -5.62 0.55
C LYS A 151 14.42 -4.63 1.71
N GLY A 152 13.52 -4.86 2.65
CA GLY A 152 13.29 -3.93 3.75
C GLY A 152 12.44 -2.71 3.38
N CYS A 153 11.71 -2.76 2.26
CA CYS A 153 10.89 -1.64 1.78
C CYS A 153 9.57 -1.51 2.54
N ARG A 154 8.92 -0.36 2.36
CA ARG A 154 7.55 -0.10 2.81
C ARG A 154 6.58 -0.51 1.72
N CYS A 155 5.49 -1.19 2.07
CA CYS A 155 4.50 -1.63 1.10
C CYS A 155 3.09 -1.64 1.69
N ILE A 156 2.09 -1.27 0.88
CA ILE A 156 0.69 -1.58 1.14
C ILE A 156 0.19 -2.44 -0.03
N TYR A 157 -0.19 -3.67 0.28
CA TYR A 157 -0.77 -4.61 -0.66
C TYR A 157 -2.26 -4.77 -0.35
N ALA A 158 -3.14 -4.13 -1.13
CA ALA A 158 -4.57 -4.31 -0.98
C ALA A 158 -5.08 -5.47 -1.81
N THR A 159 -5.97 -6.25 -1.21
CA THR A 159 -6.60 -7.39 -1.87
C THR A 159 -7.92 -7.75 -1.19
N HIS A 160 -8.84 -8.35 -1.95
CA HIS A 160 -10.02 -8.99 -1.40
C HIS A 160 -9.78 -10.48 -1.06
N ARG A 161 -8.59 -11.01 -1.35
CA ARG A 161 -8.24 -12.42 -1.12
C ARG A 161 -7.71 -12.61 0.30
N HIS A 162 -8.52 -13.22 1.15
CA HIS A 162 -8.14 -13.54 2.53
C HIS A 162 -7.04 -14.59 2.62
N ASP A 163 -6.87 -15.45 1.60
CA ASP A 163 -5.82 -16.48 1.57
C ASP A 163 -4.42 -15.89 1.67
N ILE A 164 -4.19 -14.68 1.12
CA ILE A 164 -2.90 -13.99 1.23
C ILE A 164 -2.67 -13.51 2.66
N ALA A 165 -3.70 -13.01 3.33
CA ALA A 165 -3.61 -12.60 4.72
C ALA A 165 -3.25 -13.78 5.64
N ASN A 166 -3.83 -14.97 5.38
CA ASN A 166 -3.50 -16.19 6.12
C ASN A 166 -2.04 -16.64 5.94
N LYS A 167 -1.34 -16.14 4.92
CA LYS A 167 0.08 -16.40 4.69
C LYS A 167 1.03 -15.44 5.42
N ALA A 168 0.53 -14.42 6.09
CA ALA A 168 1.37 -13.40 6.72
C ALA A 168 2.35 -13.98 7.74
N GLU A 169 1.90 -14.93 8.57
CA GLU A 169 2.76 -15.60 9.56
C GLU A 169 3.84 -16.43 8.88
N GLU A 170 3.48 -17.28 7.90
CA GLU A 170 4.43 -18.09 7.11
C GLU A 170 5.48 -17.18 6.43
N ILE A 171 5.05 -16.04 5.88
CA ILE A 171 5.96 -15.09 5.25
C ILE A 171 6.91 -14.47 6.29
N ASN A 172 6.44 -14.20 7.52
CA ASN A 172 7.26 -13.65 8.59
C ASN A 172 8.28 -14.64 9.17
N GLU A 173 8.02 -15.95 9.09
CA GLU A 173 8.98 -16.99 9.47
C GLU A 173 10.21 -17.04 8.54
N MET A 174 10.08 -16.58 7.30
CA MET A 174 11.18 -16.53 6.36
C MET A 174 12.15 -15.39 6.70
N PRO A 175 13.46 -15.54 6.44
CA PRO A 175 14.42 -14.43 6.65
C PRO A 175 14.05 -13.18 5.85
N GLY A 176 14.06 -12.03 6.50
CA GLY A 176 13.75 -10.74 5.86
C GLY A 176 13.89 -9.56 6.84
N ILE A 177 13.85 -8.36 6.30
CA ILE A 177 14.04 -7.10 7.04
C ILE A 177 12.68 -6.55 7.49
N SER A 178 11.77 -6.29 6.53
CA SER A 178 10.45 -5.75 6.84
C SER A 178 9.56 -6.80 7.48
N LYS A 179 8.69 -6.37 8.40
CA LYS A 179 7.62 -7.20 8.95
C LYS A 179 6.36 -7.10 8.09
N VAL A 180 5.64 -8.21 7.93
CA VAL A 180 4.32 -8.24 7.30
C VAL A 180 3.26 -8.20 8.39
N ASP A 181 2.40 -7.19 8.36
CA ASP A 181 1.25 -7.04 9.25
C ASP A 181 -0.05 -6.99 8.45
N LEU A 182 -1.16 -7.28 9.14
CA LEU A 182 -2.48 -7.25 8.54
C LEU A 182 -3.18 -5.94 8.88
N MET A 183 -3.91 -5.41 7.91
CA MET A 183 -4.86 -4.31 8.08
C MET A 183 -6.19 -4.73 7.49
N SER A 184 -7.29 -4.26 8.05
CA SER A 184 -8.62 -4.51 7.50
C SER A 184 -9.43 -3.22 7.42
N VAL A 185 -10.26 -3.13 6.40
CA VAL A 185 -11.29 -2.08 6.34
C VAL A 185 -12.45 -2.54 7.20
N SER A 186 -12.73 -1.84 8.30
CA SER A 186 -13.85 -2.18 9.17
C SER A 186 -15.17 -1.74 8.56
N SER A 187 -16.21 -2.57 8.74
CA SER A 187 -17.59 -2.28 8.36
C SER A 187 -18.37 -1.56 9.47
N SER A 188 -17.68 -0.85 10.39
CA SER A 188 -18.33 0.00 11.38
C SER A 188 -19.18 1.09 10.70
N GLU A 189 -20.00 1.79 11.43
CA GLU A 189 -20.93 2.83 10.94
C GLU A 189 -20.32 3.83 9.93
N ASN A 190 -19.02 3.75 9.73
CA ASN A 190 -18.26 4.51 8.76
C ASN A 190 -17.44 3.55 7.86
N PRO A 191 -17.90 3.23 6.62
CA PRO A 191 -17.38 2.14 5.79
C PRO A 191 -15.95 2.34 5.24
N TYR A 192 -15.27 3.40 5.61
CA TYR A 192 -13.92 3.74 5.11
C TYR A 192 -12.85 3.76 6.21
N ASN A 193 -13.17 3.26 7.41
CA ASN A 193 -12.19 3.17 8.49
C ASN A 193 -11.28 1.96 8.28
N VAL A 194 -9.97 2.14 8.49
CA VAL A 194 -8.94 1.10 8.35
C VAL A 194 -8.33 0.81 9.72
N GLU A 195 -8.40 -0.45 10.14
CA GLU A 195 -7.84 -0.98 11.38
C GLU A 195 -6.68 -1.96 11.11
#